data_3a18aa2ad716180165c51d3db2bd6468
#
_entry.id   3a18aa2ad716180165c51d3db2bd6468
#
_cell.length_a   1.000
_cell.length_b   1.000
_cell.length_c   1.000
_cell.angle_alpha   90.00
_cell.angle_beta   90.00
_cell.angle_gamma   90.00
#
_symmetry.space_group_name_H-M   'P 1'
#
loop_
_entity.id
_entity.type
_entity.pdbx_description
1 polymer ?
#
loop_
_entity_poly.entity_id
_entity_poly.type
_entity_poly.pdbx_seq_one_letter_code
_entity_poly.pdbx_strand_id
1 'polypeptide(L)'
;MMERQQIKQIFGIVCVVEDLKEATENWRTMVEFDSGSVRTGKSAENVKHIYRGKEIMCRYKYMDFDMGGVRVRLIEPENKSGGDPYSDALSKRGPGFHHLMVYPENREELIERYDEEGIKPSLIEESGEDVYLIYDFEQDTGLCVALHDEITGPCARV
;
A
#
# COMPACT_ATOMS: atom_id res chain seq x y z
N MET A 1 -18.86 6.32 21.90
CA MET A 1 -18.14 6.81 20.69
C MET A 1 -16.65 6.81 20.98
N MET A 2 -15.89 6.11 20.16
CA MET A 2 -14.44 6.09 20.32
C MET A 2 -13.86 7.46 19.96
N GLU A 3 -12.82 7.88 20.67
CA GLU A 3 -12.12 9.12 20.36
C GLU A 3 -11.37 9.01 19.04
N ARG A 4 -11.19 10.15 18.38
CA ARG A 4 -10.34 10.24 17.22
C ARG A 4 -8.88 10.14 17.66
N GLN A 5 -8.09 9.44 16.91
CA GLN A 5 -6.67 9.32 17.19
C GLN A 5 -5.82 10.00 16.13
N GLN A 6 -4.58 10.21 16.45
CA GLN A 6 -3.61 10.78 15.53
C GLN A 6 -2.92 9.68 14.72
N ILE A 7 -2.43 10.05 13.55
CA ILE A 7 -1.46 9.27 12.80
C ILE A 7 -0.08 9.63 13.33
N LYS A 8 0.64 8.65 13.86
CA LYS A 8 1.98 8.87 14.42
C LYS A 8 3.02 9.16 13.36
N GLN A 9 2.92 8.49 12.23
CA GLN A 9 3.92 8.61 11.17
C GLN A 9 3.35 8.19 9.82
N ILE A 10 3.71 8.94 8.79
CA ILE A 10 3.63 8.51 7.40
C ILE A 10 5.00 7.91 7.09
N PHE A 11 5.09 6.60 6.93
CA PHE A 11 6.38 5.95 6.74
C PHE A 11 6.64 5.54 5.30
N GLY A 12 5.64 5.59 4.44
CA GLY A 12 5.83 5.20 3.05
C GLY A 12 4.78 5.75 2.10
N ILE A 13 5.16 5.75 0.84
CA ILE A 13 4.29 6.06 -0.29
C ILE A 13 4.33 4.90 -1.28
N VAL A 14 3.20 4.59 -1.87
CA VAL A 14 3.08 3.53 -2.87
C VAL A 14 2.64 4.15 -4.19
N CYS A 15 3.38 3.85 -5.24
CA CYS A 15 3.08 4.26 -6.60
C CYS A 15 2.89 3.03 -7.48
N VAL A 16 1.97 3.13 -8.43
CA VAL A 16 1.74 2.09 -9.45
C VAL A 16 2.46 2.51 -10.73
N VAL A 17 3.14 1.56 -11.35
CA VAL A 17 3.91 1.79 -12.60
C VAL A 17 3.55 0.72 -13.63
N GLU A 18 3.75 1.04 -14.90
CA GLU A 18 3.52 0.08 -15.99
C GLU A 18 4.67 -0.90 -16.15
N ASP A 19 5.89 -0.43 -15.96
CA ASP A 19 7.13 -1.20 -16.10
C ASP A 19 8.05 -0.87 -14.95
N LEU A 20 8.26 -1.83 -14.08
CA LEU A 20 9.04 -1.65 -12.85
C LEU A 20 10.51 -1.35 -13.14
N LYS A 21 11.07 -2.01 -14.15
CA LYS A 21 12.45 -1.80 -14.54
C LYS A 21 12.68 -0.38 -15.07
N GLU A 22 11.83 0.05 -15.97
CA GLU A 22 11.89 1.40 -16.55
C GLU A 22 11.69 2.47 -15.48
N ALA A 23 10.68 2.30 -14.62
CA ALA A 23 10.41 3.23 -13.53
C ALA A 23 11.60 3.33 -12.57
N THR A 24 12.22 2.20 -12.24
CA THR A 24 13.41 2.15 -11.37
C THR A 24 14.59 2.91 -12.00
N GLU A 25 14.84 2.70 -13.29
CA GLU A 25 15.88 3.42 -14.01
C GLU A 25 15.63 4.93 -14.06
N ASN A 26 14.38 5.33 -14.29
CA ASN A 26 13.99 6.74 -14.27
C ASN A 26 14.20 7.38 -12.90
N TRP A 27 13.84 6.69 -11.83
CA TRP A 27 14.08 7.18 -10.47
C TRP A 27 15.56 7.38 -10.20
N ARG A 28 16.40 6.46 -10.63
CA ARG A 28 17.85 6.55 -10.46
C ARG A 28 18.50 7.72 -11.20
N THR A 29 17.87 8.20 -12.25
CA THR A 29 18.37 9.40 -12.96
C THR A 29 18.00 10.69 -12.23
N MET A 30 16.95 10.66 -11.40
CA MET A 30 16.44 11.86 -10.72
C MET A 30 16.95 12.00 -9.29
N VAL A 31 17.13 10.88 -8.59
CA VAL A 31 17.57 10.88 -7.19
C VAL A 31 18.54 9.75 -6.92
N GLU A 32 19.41 9.96 -5.96
CA GLU A 32 20.29 8.90 -5.45
C GLU A 32 19.56 8.11 -4.38
N PHE A 33 19.50 6.79 -4.57
CA PHE A 33 18.92 5.90 -3.57
C PHE A 33 19.94 5.57 -2.49
N ASP A 34 19.47 5.36 -1.28
CA ASP A 34 20.21 4.55 -0.33
C ASP A 34 20.25 3.12 -0.86
N SER A 35 21.38 2.72 -1.41
CA SER A 35 21.54 1.43 -2.07
C SER A 35 21.31 0.24 -1.13
N GLY A 36 21.56 0.41 0.18
CA GLY A 36 21.29 -0.59 1.18
C GLY A 36 19.80 -0.78 1.49
N SER A 37 18.97 0.15 1.07
CA SER A 37 17.51 0.09 1.28
C SER A 37 16.74 -0.57 0.14
N VAL A 38 17.37 -0.79 -1.01
CA VAL A 38 16.68 -1.34 -2.19
C VAL A 38 16.29 -2.78 -1.98
N ARG A 39 15.02 -3.07 -2.18
CA ARG A 39 14.45 -4.42 -2.10
C ARG A 39 13.49 -4.64 -3.25
N THR A 40 13.54 -5.84 -3.82
CA THR A 40 12.63 -6.25 -4.88
C THR A 40 11.93 -7.54 -4.50
N GLY A 41 10.73 -7.74 -4.99
CA GLY A 41 9.99 -8.95 -4.72
C GLY A 41 8.72 -9.04 -5.56
N LYS A 42 7.94 -10.06 -5.23
CA LYS A 42 6.63 -10.32 -5.82
C LYS A 42 5.62 -10.49 -4.70
N SER A 43 4.34 -10.23 -5.03
CA SER A 43 3.25 -10.57 -4.14
C SER A 43 3.27 -12.07 -3.78
N ALA A 44 2.90 -12.40 -2.55
CA ALA A 44 2.85 -13.78 -2.09
C ALA A 44 1.75 -14.57 -2.82
N GLU A 45 2.05 -15.83 -3.18
CA GLU A 45 1.11 -16.66 -3.94
C GLU A 45 -0.06 -17.18 -3.11
N ASN A 46 0.14 -17.34 -1.81
CA ASN A 46 -0.85 -17.95 -0.91
C ASN A 46 -1.58 -16.92 -0.05
N VAL A 47 -1.74 -15.72 -0.56
CA VAL A 47 -2.38 -14.63 0.15
C VAL A 47 -3.78 -14.42 -0.41
N LYS A 48 -4.75 -14.40 0.50
CA LYS A 48 -6.13 -14.08 0.17
C LYS A 48 -6.29 -12.57 0.08
N HIS A 49 -6.87 -12.12 -1.03
CA HIS A 49 -7.21 -10.72 -1.24
C HIS A 49 -8.71 -10.56 -1.37
N ILE A 50 -9.25 -9.58 -0.66
CA ILE A 50 -10.64 -9.14 -0.82
C ILE A 50 -10.61 -7.69 -1.29
N TYR A 51 -11.12 -7.46 -2.48
CA TYR A 51 -11.19 -6.13 -3.07
C TYR A 51 -12.63 -5.73 -3.30
N ARG A 52 -13.06 -4.68 -2.61
CA ARG A 52 -14.43 -4.16 -2.65
C ARG A 52 -15.48 -5.26 -2.40
N GLY A 53 -15.18 -6.12 -1.42
CA GLY A 53 -16.07 -7.20 -0.99
C GLY A 53 -15.99 -8.49 -1.80
N LYS A 54 -15.12 -8.55 -2.81
CA LYS A 54 -14.94 -9.77 -3.63
C LYS A 54 -13.56 -10.36 -3.43
N GLU A 55 -13.50 -11.68 -3.32
CA GLU A 55 -12.23 -12.39 -3.34
C GLU A 55 -11.62 -12.34 -4.74
N ILE A 56 -10.39 -11.85 -4.81
CA ILE A 56 -9.66 -11.68 -6.07
C ILE A 56 -8.26 -12.27 -5.96
N MET A 57 -7.61 -12.39 -7.10
CA MET A 57 -6.19 -12.68 -7.18
C MET A 57 -5.47 -11.36 -7.52
N CYS A 58 -4.62 -10.90 -6.60
CA CYS A 58 -3.86 -9.67 -6.78
C CYS A 58 -2.37 -10.01 -6.85
N ARG A 59 -1.83 -10.03 -8.05
CA ARG A 59 -0.42 -10.35 -8.30
C ARG A 59 0.32 -9.15 -8.84
N TYR A 60 1.50 -8.90 -8.27
CA TYR A 60 2.34 -7.77 -8.64
C TYR A 60 3.81 -8.04 -8.31
N LYS A 61 4.66 -7.29 -8.98
CA LYS A 61 6.07 -7.13 -8.62
C LYS A 61 6.24 -5.79 -7.92
N TYR A 62 7.22 -5.69 -7.04
CA TYR A 62 7.51 -4.43 -6.38
C TYR A 62 9.00 -4.18 -6.23
N MET A 63 9.34 -2.92 -6.07
CA MET A 63 10.66 -2.44 -5.69
C MET A 63 10.49 -1.37 -4.61
N ASP A 64 11.22 -1.54 -3.52
CA ASP A 64 11.26 -0.57 -2.42
C ASP A 64 12.62 0.11 -2.37
N PHE A 65 12.61 1.39 -2.01
CA PHE A 65 13.81 2.11 -1.62
C PHE A 65 13.44 3.19 -0.60
N ASP A 66 14.41 3.61 0.20
CA ASP A 66 14.22 4.70 1.16
C ASP A 66 14.70 6.02 0.57
N MET A 67 13.90 7.08 0.76
CA MET A 67 14.17 8.42 0.30
C MET A 67 13.75 9.39 1.41
N GLY A 68 14.72 10.10 1.98
CA GLY A 68 14.45 11.08 3.03
C GLY A 68 13.75 10.52 4.28
N GLY A 69 14.05 9.29 4.65
CA GLY A 69 13.40 8.63 5.79
C GLY A 69 12.02 8.04 5.49
N VAL A 70 11.57 8.12 4.25
CA VAL A 70 10.29 7.58 3.79
C VAL A 70 10.54 6.43 2.81
N ARG A 71 9.80 5.35 2.97
CA ARG A 71 9.83 4.24 2.01
C ARG A 71 9.04 4.60 0.77
N VAL A 72 9.64 4.41 -0.38
CA VAL A 72 8.94 4.46 -1.66
C VAL A 72 8.79 3.04 -2.17
N ARG A 73 7.56 2.64 -2.45
CA ARG A 73 7.26 1.35 -3.07
C ARG A 73 6.69 1.58 -4.46
N LEU A 74 7.32 0.97 -5.46
CA LEU A 74 6.81 0.93 -6.83
C LEU A 74 6.19 -0.43 -7.07
N ILE A 75 4.95 -0.46 -7.56
CA ILE A 75 4.21 -1.68 -7.84
C ILE A 75 3.89 -1.75 -9.32
N GLU A 76 4.28 -2.87 -9.95
CA GLU A 76 3.85 -3.21 -11.29
C GLU A 76 2.82 -4.35 -11.18
N PRO A 77 1.53 -4.09 -11.47
CA PRO A 77 0.53 -5.16 -11.48
C PRO A 77 0.79 -6.14 -12.62
N GLU A 78 0.59 -7.42 -12.36
CA GLU A 78 0.69 -8.44 -13.39
C GLU A 78 -0.44 -8.33 -14.39
N ASN A 79 -1.67 -8.15 -13.92
CA ASN A 79 -2.83 -7.83 -14.74
C ASN A 79 -2.91 -6.32 -14.93
N LYS A 80 -3.00 -5.86 -16.18
CA LYS A 80 -3.06 -4.42 -16.49
C LYS A 80 -4.43 -3.95 -17.00
N SER A 81 -5.42 -4.85 -16.99
CA SER A 81 -6.75 -4.56 -17.52
C SER A 81 -7.82 -4.27 -16.46
N GLY A 82 -7.47 -4.29 -15.19
CA GLY A 82 -8.38 -4.03 -14.09
C GLY A 82 -8.73 -5.28 -13.28
N GLY A 83 -9.49 -5.10 -12.20
CA GLY A 83 -9.94 -6.16 -11.32
C GLY A 83 -9.22 -6.27 -9.98
N ASP A 84 -8.14 -5.53 -9.78
CA ASP A 84 -7.47 -5.35 -8.51
C ASP A 84 -7.15 -3.86 -8.31
N PRO A 85 -6.82 -3.42 -7.09
CA PRO A 85 -6.65 -1.98 -6.84
C PRO A 85 -5.55 -1.34 -7.68
N TYR A 86 -4.47 -2.06 -7.93
CA TYR A 86 -3.31 -1.51 -8.66
C TYR A 86 -3.57 -1.47 -10.16
N SER A 87 -4.13 -2.53 -10.71
CA SER A 87 -4.45 -2.55 -12.14
C SER A 87 -5.62 -1.62 -12.49
N ASP A 88 -6.58 -1.46 -11.58
CA ASP A 88 -7.65 -0.47 -11.74
C ASP A 88 -7.09 0.96 -11.78
N ALA A 89 -6.20 1.30 -10.86
CA ALA A 89 -5.56 2.61 -10.83
C ALA A 89 -4.76 2.88 -12.11
N LEU A 90 -3.98 1.91 -12.54
CA LEU A 90 -3.19 2.01 -13.78
C LEU A 90 -4.08 2.20 -15.01
N SER A 91 -5.14 1.41 -15.10
CA SER A 91 -6.09 1.47 -16.22
C SER A 91 -6.87 2.78 -16.27
N LYS A 92 -7.27 3.33 -15.12
CA LYS A 92 -8.10 4.54 -15.04
C LYS A 92 -7.33 5.85 -15.06
N ARG A 93 -6.13 5.87 -14.45
CA ARG A 93 -5.37 7.10 -14.24
C ARG A 93 -3.98 7.08 -14.85
N GLY A 94 -3.49 5.91 -15.24
CA GLY A 94 -2.10 5.71 -15.60
C GLY A 94 -1.17 5.62 -14.39
N PRO A 95 0.15 5.60 -14.61
CA PRO A 95 1.13 5.48 -13.52
C PRO A 95 1.05 6.64 -12.55
N GLY A 96 1.32 6.39 -11.29
CA GLY A 96 1.39 7.44 -10.28
C GLY A 96 1.08 6.97 -8.87
N PHE A 97 0.94 7.95 -7.98
CA PHE A 97 0.66 7.75 -6.58
C PHE A 97 -0.63 6.94 -6.36
N HIS A 98 -0.56 5.99 -5.45
CA HIS A 98 -1.70 5.13 -5.10
C HIS A 98 -2.18 5.36 -3.67
N HIS A 99 -1.32 5.15 -2.68
CA HIS A 99 -1.71 5.31 -1.28
C HIS A 99 -0.53 5.62 -0.37
N LEU A 100 -0.84 6.12 0.82
CA LEU A 100 0.10 6.32 1.91
C LEU A 100 0.13 5.08 2.81
N MET A 101 1.30 4.75 3.34
CA MET A 101 1.46 3.78 4.43
C MET A 101 1.67 4.54 5.74
N VAL A 102 0.82 4.29 6.73
CA VAL A 102 0.83 5.07 7.97
C VAL A 102 0.79 4.19 9.21
N TYR A 103 1.31 4.73 10.31
CA TYR A 103 1.16 4.17 11.65
C TYR A 103 0.19 5.03 12.45
N PRO A 104 -1.03 4.55 12.73
CA PRO A 104 -1.90 5.21 13.70
C PRO A 104 -1.41 4.97 15.14
N GLU A 105 -1.92 5.72 16.09
CA GLU A 105 -1.61 5.51 17.50
C GLU A 105 -2.00 4.11 17.99
N ASN A 106 -3.18 3.67 17.60
CA ASN A 106 -3.68 2.33 17.89
C ASN A 106 -4.44 1.81 16.68
N ARG A 107 -3.82 0.92 15.93
CA ARG A 107 -4.39 0.38 14.68
C ARG A 107 -5.69 -0.37 14.91
N GLU A 108 -5.74 -1.23 15.92
CA GLU A 108 -6.93 -2.05 16.21
C GLU A 108 -8.13 -1.18 16.57
N GLU A 109 -7.95 -0.20 17.44
CA GLU A 109 -9.01 0.74 17.80
C GLU A 109 -9.50 1.55 16.62
N LEU A 110 -8.59 1.94 15.73
CA LEU A 110 -8.97 2.70 14.54
C LEU A 110 -9.78 1.85 13.57
N ILE A 111 -9.41 0.60 13.38
CA ILE A 111 -10.16 -0.36 12.57
C ILE A 111 -11.55 -0.60 13.14
N GLU A 112 -11.65 -0.81 14.46
CA GLU A 112 -12.94 -0.98 15.15
C GLU A 112 -13.84 0.25 14.98
N ARG A 113 -13.26 1.44 15.13
CA ARG A 113 -13.99 2.68 14.94
C ARG A 113 -14.52 2.82 13.51
N TYR A 114 -13.69 2.52 12.52
CA TYR A 114 -14.12 2.55 11.12
C TYR A 114 -15.25 1.56 10.86
N ASP A 115 -15.14 0.36 11.43
CA ASP A 115 -16.18 -0.65 11.28
C ASP A 115 -17.51 -0.20 11.90
N GLU A 116 -17.47 0.39 13.09
CA GLU A 116 -18.65 0.96 13.74
C GLU A 116 -19.30 2.08 12.94
N GLU A 117 -18.50 2.89 12.28
CA GLU A 117 -18.95 3.99 11.41
C GLU A 117 -19.35 3.52 10.01
N GLY A 118 -19.28 2.24 9.72
CA GLY A 118 -19.61 1.68 8.41
C GLY A 118 -18.56 1.92 7.33
N ILE A 119 -17.36 2.30 7.73
CA ILE A 119 -16.23 2.52 6.81
C ILE A 119 -15.53 1.19 6.58
N LYS A 120 -15.60 0.68 5.36
CA LYS A 120 -14.99 -0.59 4.98
C LYS A 120 -13.69 -0.39 4.21
N PRO A 121 -12.69 -1.26 4.40
CA PRO A 121 -11.49 -1.21 3.59
C PRO A 121 -11.81 -1.56 2.13
N SER A 122 -11.13 -0.92 1.21
CA SER A 122 -11.25 -1.23 -0.22
C SER A 122 -10.47 -2.49 -0.59
N LEU A 123 -9.35 -2.74 0.11
CA LEU A 123 -8.54 -3.94 -0.05
C LEU A 123 -8.20 -4.52 1.32
N ILE A 124 -8.36 -5.83 1.42
CA ILE A 124 -7.89 -6.64 2.55
C ILE A 124 -6.94 -7.69 1.98
N GLU A 125 -5.71 -7.70 2.46
CA GLU A 125 -4.71 -8.71 2.15
C GLU A 125 -4.41 -9.47 3.43
N GLU A 126 -4.80 -10.74 3.49
CA GLU A 126 -4.56 -11.59 4.64
C GLU A 126 -3.34 -12.48 4.41
N SER A 127 -2.27 -12.26 5.17
CA SER A 127 -1.04 -13.03 5.10
C SER A 127 -0.70 -13.57 6.48
N GLY A 128 -1.21 -14.76 6.80
CA GLY A 128 -1.04 -15.35 8.13
C GLY A 128 -1.70 -14.50 9.21
N GLU A 129 -0.91 -14.03 10.17
CA GLU A 129 -1.39 -13.15 11.25
C GLU A 129 -1.43 -11.67 10.85
N ASP A 130 -0.77 -11.32 9.76
CA ASP A 130 -0.74 -9.95 9.27
C ASP A 130 -1.87 -9.69 8.30
N VAL A 131 -2.55 -8.56 8.51
CA VAL A 131 -3.62 -8.11 7.64
C VAL A 131 -3.25 -6.72 7.11
N TYR A 132 -3.13 -6.62 5.80
CA TYR A 132 -2.90 -5.34 5.12
C TYR A 132 -4.24 -4.75 4.72
N LEU A 133 -4.53 -3.55 5.18
CA LEU A 133 -5.81 -2.88 4.93
C LEU A 133 -5.59 -1.55 4.24
N ILE A 134 -6.22 -1.38 3.09
CA ILE A 134 -6.27 -0.09 2.40
C ILE A 134 -7.68 0.48 2.53
N TYR A 135 -7.76 1.73 2.97
CA TYR A 135 -9.00 2.50 3.01
C TYR A 135 -8.98 3.56 1.93
N ASP A 136 -10.01 3.56 1.12
CA ASP A 136 -10.18 4.53 0.03
C ASP A 136 -11.00 5.72 0.53
N PHE A 137 -10.30 6.79 0.86
CA PHE A 137 -10.90 8.09 1.22
C PHE A 137 -10.75 9.11 0.10
N GLU A 138 -10.53 8.66 -1.12
CA GLU A 138 -10.19 9.52 -2.25
C GLU A 138 -11.27 10.57 -2.52
N GLN A 139 -12.54 10.21 -2.45
CA GLN A 139 -13.63 11.16 -2.67
C GLN A 139 -13.70 12.25 -1.61
N ASP A 140 -13.42 11.93 -0.36
CA ASP A 140 -13.56 12.88 0.74
C ASP A 140 -12.28 13.66 1.04
N THR A 141 -11.13 13.02 0.90
CA THR A 141 -9.84 13.59 1.30
C THR A 141 -8.80 13.62 0.19
N GLY A 142 -9.05 12.97 -0.94
CA GLY A 142 -8.09 12.83 -2.03
C GLY A 142 -7.06 11.73 -1.84
N LEU A 143 -7.16 10.94 -0.78
CA LEU A 143 -6.15 9.95 -0.41
C LEU A 143 -6.72 8.57 -0.16
N CYS A 144 -5.94 7.55 -0.54
CA CYS A 144 -6.06 6.20 -0.01
C CYS A 144 -4.96 5.97 1.02
N VAL A 145 -5.27 5.24 2.07
CA VAL A 145 -4.37 5.04 3.22
C VAL A 145 -4.33 3.58 3.61
N ALA A 146 -3.13 3.04 3.78
CA ALA A 146 -2.93 1.71 4.35
C ALA A 146 -2.51 1.84 5.81
N LEU A 147 -3.21 1.12 6.69
CA LEU A 147 -2.94 1.13 8.13
C LEU A 147 -1.98 0.00 8.49
N HIS A 148 -0.89 0.35 9.15
CA HIS A 148 0.12 -0.60 9.63
C HIS A 148 0.35 -0.46 11.13
N ASP A 149 0.79 -1.55 11.75
CA ASP A 149 1.36 -1.50 13.09
C ASP A 149 2.84 -1.13 13.00
N GLU A 150 3.30 -0.32 13.93
CA GLU A 150 4.71 -0.05 14.10
C GLU A 150 5.37 -1.27 14.74
N ILE A 151 5.70 -2.26 13.93
CA ILE A 151 6.36 -3.48 14.38
C ILE A 151 7.86 -3.33 14.19
N THR A 152 8.62 -3.63 15.23
CA THR A 152 10.07 -3.70 15.15
C THR A 152 10.47 -5.09 14.63
N GLY A 153 10.59 -5.23 13.31
CA GLY A 153 11.00 -6.50 12.73
C GLY A 153 10.87 -6.53 11.21
N PRO A 154 11.27 -7.63 10.56
CA PRO A 154 11.21 -7.73 9.11
C PRO A 154 9.81 -7.57 8.52
N CYS A 155 8.79 -8.01 9.25
CA CYS A 155 7.38 -7.89 8.81
C CYS A 155 6.85 -6.48 8.82
N ALA A 156 7.39 -5.60 9.65
CA ALA A 156 7.00 -4.19 9.70
C ALA A 156 7.33 -3.42 8.42
N ARG A 157 8.06 -4.03 7.52
CA ARG A 157 8.65 -3.38 6.36
C ARG A 157 8.16 -3.93 5.03
N VAL A 158 7.12 -4.71 5.11
CA VAL A 158 6.54 -5.30 3.91
C VAL A 158 5.38 -4.47 3.38
#